data_ca1caf0651f6bf9112b408c26c9e9cf4
#
_entry.id   ca1caf0651f6bf9112b408c26c9e9cf4
#
_cell.length_a   1.000
_cell.length_b   1.000
_cell.length_c   1.000
_cell.angle_alpha   90.00
_cell.angle_beta   90.00
_cell.angle_gamma   90.00
#
_symmetry.space_group_name_H-M   'P 1'
#
loop_
_entity.id
_entity.type
_entity.pdbx_description
1 polymer ?
#
loop_
_entity_poly.entity_id
_entity_poly.type
_entity_poly.pdbx_seq_one_letter_code
_entity_poly.pdbx_strand_id
1 'polypeptide(L)'
;NFVGCSCGIMDQLISAKGERQHALLIDCRSLTLSPVPLPSDTVVLVVNSNVRRALVDGEYNLRRQQCEAVARHLTVAALRDVNLAQLIGFASEISDIEFKRARHVITENQRTIDTVQALVDGDLKQVGLYMAESHASMRDDFEITVPEIDTLVSIIKSVIGEQGGTR
;
A
#
# COMPACT_ATOMS: atom_id res chain seq x y z
N ASN A 1 -0.88 10.72 -20.26
CA ASN A 1 -2.18 11.25 -19.78
C ASN A 1 -3.35 10.97 -20.74
N PHE A 2 -3.27 9.88 -21.50
CA PHE A 2 -4.29 9.54 -22.50
C PHE A 2 -5.68 9.27 -21.87
N VAL A 3 -5.72 8.64 -20.70
CA VAL A 3 -6.96 8.33 -19.95
C VAL A 3 -7.28 9.31 -18.81
N GLY A 4 -6.52 10.39 -18.62
CA GLY A 4 -6.77 11.36 -17.56
C GLY A 4 -6.45 10.89 -16.13
N CYS A 5 -5.96 9.68 -15.96
CA CYS A 5 -5.55 9.12 -14.67
C CYS A 5 -4.03 9.20 -14.49
N SER A 6 -3.57 9.80 -13.39
CA SER A 6 -2.15 9.94 -13.04
C SER A 6 -1.61 8.70 -12.32
N CYS A 7 -1.97 7.48 -12.75
CA CYS A 7 -1.54 6.24 -12.13
C CYS A 7 -0.01 6.02 -12.22
N GLY A 8 0.51 5.20 -11.32
CA GLY A 8 1.91 4.80 -11.29
C GLY A 8 2.27 3.76 -12.38
N ILE A 9 3.54 3.36 -12.41
CA ILE A 9 4.10 2.42 -13.39
C ILE A 9 4.20 0.97 -12.86
N MET A 10 3.70 0.71 -11.66
CA MET A 10 3.87 -0.57 -10.95
C MET A 10 3.41 -1.76 -11.78
N ASP A 11 2.19 -1.71 -12.32
CA ASP A 11 1.58 -2.83 -13.03
C ASP A 11 2.35 -3.19 -14.32
N GLN A 12 2.83 -2.17 -15.02
CA GLN A 12 3.62 -2.36 -16.22
C GLN A 12 5.02 -2.94 -15.90
N LEU A 13 5.63 -2.46 -14.81
CA LEU A 13 6.94 -2.95 -14.37
C LEU A 13 6.87 -4.40 -13.90
N ILE A 14 5.90 -4.77 -13.08
CA ILE A 14 5.78 -6.16 -12.61
C ILE A 14 5.44 -7.11 -13.76
N SER A 15 4.61 -6.69 -14.71
CA SER A 15 4.28 -7.50 -15.89
C SER A 15 5.49 -7.74 -16.80
N ALA A 16 6.41 -6.76 -16.89
CA ALA A 16 7.60 -6.85 -17.75
C ALA A 16 8.82 -7.46 -17.07
N LYS A 17 8.92 -7.38 -15.73
CA LYS A 17 10.14 -7.69 -14.96
C LYS A 17 9.90 -8.68 -13.81
N GLY A 18 8.67 -9.12 -13.59
CA GLY A 18 8.36 -10.12 -12.57
C GLY A 18 9.07 -11.46 -12.85
N GLU A 19 9.56 -12.08 -11.79
CA GLU A 19 10.20 -13.39 -11.84
C GLU A 19 9.31 -14.42 -11.14
N ARG A 20 9.39 -15.67 -11.61
CA ARG A 20 8.62 -16.76 -11.01
C ARG A 20 9.02 -16.95 -9.55
N GLN A 21 8.04 -17.12 -8.66
CA GLN A 21 8.21 -17.30 -7.22
C GLN A 21 8.94 -16.14 -6.52
N HIS A 22 8.86 -14.94 -7.09
CA HIS A 22 9.37 -13.73 -6.45
C HIS A 22 8.28 -12.65 -6.40
N ALA A 23 8.25 -11.92 -5.31
CA ALA A 23 7.69 -10.57 -5.29
C ALA A 23 8.73 -9.60 -5.86
N LEU A 24 8.29 -8.40 -6.26
CA LEU A 24 9.19 -7.39 -6.80
C LEU A 24 9.09 -6.13 -5.95
N LEU A 25 10.16 -5.80 -5.23
CA LEU A 25 10.26 -4.49 -4.58
C LEU A 25 10.64 -3.46 -5.65
N ILE A 26 9.82 -2.43 -5.78
CA ILE A 26 9.99 -1.34 -6.74
C ILE A 26 10.22 -0.04 -5.99
N ASP A 27 11.40 0.55 -6.14
CA ASP A 27 11.61 1.93 -5.72
C ASP A 27 11.07 2.88 -6.82
N CYS A 28 9.91 3.50 -6.56
CA CYS A 28 9.23 4.34 -7.55
C CYS A 28 9.96 5.66 -7.86
N ARG A 29 11.00 6.03 -7.11
CA ARG A 29 11.82 7.22 -7.38
C ARG A 29 12.98 6.91 -8.32
N SER A 30 13.75 5.87 -8.00
CA SER A 30 14.92 5.47 -8.79
C SER A 30 14.60 4.47 -9.90
N LEU A 31 13.41 3.86 -9.86
CA LEU A 31 12.98 2.71 -10.67
C LEU A 31 13.90 1.49 -10.49
N THR A 32 14.57 1.39 -9.34
CA THR A 32 15.34 0.21 -8.97
C THR A 32 14.38 -0.93 -8.64
N LEU A 33 14.69 -2.11 -9.16
CA LEU A 33 13.90 -3.34 -9.01
C LEU A 33 14.72 -4.36 -8.22
N SER A 34 14.12 -4.93 -7.16
CA SER A 34 14.76 -5.95 -6.34
C SER A 34 13.82 -7.16 -6.21
N PRO A 35 14.15 -8.31 -6.83
CA PRO A 35 13.40 -9.55 -6.64
C PRO A 35 13.49 -10.01 -5.17
N VAL A 36 12.36 -10.41 -4.60
CA VAL A 36 12.23 -10.90 -3.23
C VAL A 36 11.68 -12.32 -3.29
N PRO A 37 12.43 -13.35 -2.87
CA PRO A 37 11.95 -14.73 -2.92
C PRO A 37 10.67 -14.91 -2.10
N LEU A 38 9.70 -15.61 -2.65
CA LEU A 38 8.54 -16.10 -1.91
C LEU A 38 8.85 -17.48 -1.35
N PRO A 39 8.50 -17.79 -0.10
CA PRO A 39 8.67 -19.13 0.46
C PRO A 39 7.97 -20.19 -0.40
N SER A 40 8.62 -21.35 -0.60
CA SER A 40 8.18 -22.36 -1.56
C SER A 40 6.86 -23.04 -1.20
N ASP A 41 6.45 -22.97 0.06
CA ASP A 41 5.23 -23.55 0.62
C ASP A 41 4.07 -22.55 0.67
N THR A 42 4.21 -21.41 0.00
CA THR A 42 3.18 -20.39 -0.05
C THR A 42 2.47 -20.35 -1.40
N VAL A 43 1.21 -19.91 -1.36
CA VAL A 43 0.40 -19.61 -2.55
C VAL A 43 -0.19 -18.21 -2.46
N VAL A 44 -0.29 -17.55 -3.59
CA VAL A 44 -1.02 -16.29 -3.72
C VAL A 44 -2.42 -16.61 -4.27
N LEU A 45 -3.45 -16.33 -3.47
CA LEU A 45 -4.84 -16.52 -3.86
C LEU A 45 -5.46 -15.15 -4.20
N VAL A 46 -5.99 -15.02 -5.41
CA VAL A 46 -6.71 -13.83 -5.85
C VAL A 46 -8.22 -14.09 -5.74
N VAL A 47 -8.89 -13.30 -4.90
CA VAL A 47 -10.35 -13.38 -4.71
C VAL A 47 -10.98 -12.12 -5.30
N ASN A 48 -11.83 -12.31 -6.31
CA ASN A 48 -12.54 -11.20 -6.97
C ASN A 48 -13.79 -10.82 -6.18
N SER A 49 -13.88 -9.57 -5.75
CA SER A 49 -15.06 -9.02 -5.08
C SER A 49 -16.25 -8.77 -6.01
N ASN A 50 -16.05 -8.81 -7.32
CA ASN A 50 -17.02 -8.40 -8.35
C ASN A 50 -17.51 -6.93 -8.27
N VAL A 51 -16.88 -6.12 -7.42
CA VAL A 51 -17.18 -4.68 -7.34
C VAL A 51 -16.43 -3.97 -8.47
N ARG A 52 -17.18 -3.30 -9.34
CA ARG A 52 -16.60 -2.49 -10.41
C ARG A 52 -16.37 -1.07 -9.91
N ARG A 53 -15.13 -0.59 -10.03
CA ARG A 53 -14.77 0.82 -9.80
C ARG A 53 -14.62 1.51 -11.15
N ALA A 54 -15.20 2.69 -11.29
CA ALA A 54 -14.91 3.53 -12.44
C ALA A 54 -13.53 4.20 -12.25
N LEU A 55 -12.62 4.01 -13.19
CA LEU A 55 -11.27 4.63 -13.21
C LEU A 55 -11.32 6.17 -13.30
N VAL A 56 -12.51 6.73 -13.55
CA VAL A 56 -12.75 8.16 -13.84
C VAL A 56 -13.24 8.95 -12.63
N ASP A 57 -13.47 8.33 -11.47
CA ASP A 57 -14.16 8.97 -10.33
C ASP A 57 -13.34 10.06 -9.61
N GLY A 58 -12.18 10.43 -10.13
CA GLY A 58 -11.38 11.53 -9.59
C GLY A 58 -10.75 11.25 -8.21
N GLU A 59 -11.18 10.19 -7.53
CA GLU A 59 -10.73 9.84 -6.18
C GLU A 59 -9.21 9.62 -6.10
N TYR A 60 -8.64 8.94 -7.11
CA TYR A 60 -7.19 8.74 -7.17
C TYR A 60 -6.43 10.08 -7.24
N ASN A 61 -6.90 10.96 -8.13
CA ASN A 61 -6.28 12.28 -8.29
C ASN A 61 -6.45 13.13 -7.03
N LEU A 62 -7.60 13.03 -6.36
CA LEU A 62 -7.86 13.72 -5.08
C LEU A 62 -6.89 13.24 -3.99
N ARG A 63 -6.72 11.93 -3.80
CA ARG A 63 -5.77 11.37 -2.83
C ARG A 63 -4.35 11.84 -3.09
N ARG A 64 -3.96 11.83 -4.37
CA ARG A 64 -2.65 12.33 -4.79
C ARG A 64 -2.47 13.81 -4.45
N GLN A 65 -3.45 14.66 -4.77
CA GLN A 65 -3.41 16.09 -4.45
C GLN A 65 -3.30 16.34 -2.94
N GLN A 66 -4.03 15.59 -2.12
CA GLN A 66 -3.96 15.67 -0.66
C GLN A 66 -2.55 15.32 -0.15
N CYS A 67 -1.95 14.24 -0.64
CA CYS A 67 -0.58 13.87 -0.29
C CYS A 67 0.45 14.92 -0.74
N GLU A 68 0.31 15.45 -1.95
CA GLU A 68 1.19 16.51 -2.49
C GLU A 68 1.05 17.82 -1.71
N ALA A 69 -0.15 18.14 -1.20
CA ALA A 69 -0.36 19.31 -0.36
C ALA A 69 0.44 19.21 0.93
N VAL A 70 0.43 18.06 1.60
CA VAL A 70 1.21 17.83 2.82
C VAL A 70 2.71 17.87 2.52
N ALA A 71 3.17 17.26 1.43
CA ALA A 71 4.59 17.28 1.06
C ALA A 71 5.08 18.73 0.82
N ARG A 72 4.26 19.56 0.16
CA ARG A 72 4.57 21.00 -0.01
C ARG A 72 4.61 21.74 1.32
N HIS A 73 3.63 21.49 2.20
CA HIS A 73 3.59 22.10 3.55
C HIS A 73 4.84 21.77 4.36
N LEU A 74 5.27 20.52 4.32
CA LEU A 74 6.49 20.04 4.98
C LEU A 74 7.79 20.41 4.25
N THR A 75 7.70 21.08 3.11
CA THR A 75 8.85 21.48 2.27
C THR A 75 9.75 20.29 1.86
N VAL A 76 9.12 19.16 1.53
CA VAL A 76 9.80 17.96 1.05
C VAL A 76 9.39 17.60 -0.37
N ALA A 77 10.26 16.87 -1.08
CA ALA A 77 9.96 16.44 -2.45
C ALA A 77 8.85 15.39 -2.51
N ALA A 78 8.76 14.53 -1.51
CA ALA A 78 7.72 13.50 -1.40
C ALA A 78 7.57 13.03 0.07
N LEU A 79 6.41 12.46 0.42
CA LEU A 79 6.13 11.96 1.77
C LEU A 79 7.06 10.82 2.21
N ARG A 80 7.73 10.13 1.29
CA ARG A 80 8.78 9.15 1.63
C ARG A 80 10.01 9.77 2.32
N ASP A 81 10.16 11.08 2.24
CA ASP A 81 11.25 11.83 2.86
C ASP A 81 10.91 12.29 4.30
N VAL A 82 9.74 11.90 4.80
CA VAL A 82 9.20 12.24 6.12
C VAL A 82 8.98 10.96 6.91
N ASN A 83 9.30 10.96 8.19
CA ASN A 83 8.92 9.90 9.11
C ASN A 83 7.66 10.26 9.91
N LEU A 84 7.07 9.26 10.57
CA LEU A 84 5.83 9.45 11.32
C LEU A 84 5.96 10.47 12.46
N ALA A 85 7.11 10.53 13.16
CA ALA A 85 7.33 11.48 14.24
C ALA A 85 7.33 12.93 13.73
N GLN A 86 7.93 13.17 12.57
CA GLN A 86 7.89 14.47 11.91
C GLN A 86 6.44 14.84 11.54
N LEU A 87 5.68 13.93 10.93
CA LEU A 87 4.28 14.19 10.59
C LEU A 87 3.45 14.55 11.83
N ILE A 88 3.62 13.83 12.94
CA ILE A 88 2.93 14.11 14.21
C ILE A 88 3.27 15.52 14.71
N GLY A 89 4.52 15.95 14.56
CA GLY A 89 4.94 17.31 14.94
C GLY A 89 4.18 18.42 14.19
N PHE A 90 3.69 18.14 12.99
CA PHE A 90 2.92 19.08 12.16
C PHE A 90 1.39 18.86 12.19
N ALA A 91 0.91 17.95 13.05
CA ALA A 91 -0.51 17.56 13.06
C ALA A 91 -1.47 18.74 13.28
N SER A 92 -1.06 19.77 14.03
CA SER A 92 -1.87 20.96 14.26
C SER A 92 -1.89 21.98 13.12
N GLU A 93 -1.05 21.78 12.10
CA GLU A 93 -0.87 22.72 10.99
C GLU A 93 -1.54 22.26 9.69
N ILE A 94 -2.04 21.03 9.65
CA ILE A 94 -2.70 20.40 8.51
C ILE A 94 -4.08 19.88 8.91
N SER A 95 -4.97 19.65 7.95
CA SER A 95 -6.27 19.07 8.22
C SER A 95 -6.20 17.60 8.64
N ASP A 96 -7.20 17.11 9.39
CA ASP A 96 -7.30 15.69 9.77
C ASP A 96 -7.27 14.75 8.56
N ILE A 97 -7.88 15.15 7.44
CA ILE A 97 -7.88 14.38 6.20
C ILE A 97 -6.47 14.30 5.63
N GLU A 98 -5.77 15.41 5.51
CA GLU A 98 -4.39 15.45 5.00
C GLU A 98 -3.45 14.65 5.90
N PHE A 99 -3.62 14.78 7.23
CA PHE A 99 -2.85 13.99 8.19
C PHE A 99 -3.05 12.48 7.97
N LYS A 100 -4.29 12.01 7.84
CA LYS A 100 -4.60 10.60 7.56
C LYS A 100 -3.96 10.12 6.25
N ARG A 101 -4.09 10.89 5.15
CA ARG A 101 -3.49 10.54 3.85
C ARG A 101 -1.96 10.43 3.94
N ALA A 102 -1.32 11.40 4.57
CA ALA A 102 0.13 11.39 4.77
C ALA A 102 0.58 10.24 5.67
N ARG A 103 -0.14 9.98 6.77
CA ARG A 103 0.14 8.85 7.68
C ARG A 103 0.10 7.53 6.93
N HIS A 104 -0.94 7.30 6.12
CA HIS A 104 -1.03 6.11 5.28
C HIS A 104 0.23 5.93 4.42
N VAL A 105 0.61 6.94 3.62
CA VAL A 105 1.74 6.82 2.70
C VAL A 105 3.06 6.58 3.45
N ILE A 106 3.29 7.30 4.54
CA ILE A 106 4.52 7.16 5.35
C ILE A 106 4.61 5.77 5.97
N THR A 107 3.53 5.29 6.58
CA THR A 107 3.52 3.98 7.24
C THR A 107 3.54 2.83 6.24
N GLU A 108 2.89 2.95 5.07
CA GLU A 108 2.94 1.94 4.01
C GLU A 108 4.33 1.79 3.40
N ASN A 109 5.07 2.90 3.22
CA ASN A 109 6.45 2.82 2.76
C ASN A 109 7.30 1.98 3.72
N GLN A 110 7.22 2.23 5.03
CA GLN A 110 7.95 1.46 6.03
C GLN A 110 7.47 0.01 6.07
N ARG A 111 6.16 -0.21 6.10
CA ARG A 111 5.56 -1.55 6.12
C ARG A 111 5.96 -2.39 4.90
N THR A 112 6.12 -1.76 3.73
CA THR A 112 6.62 -2.43 2.53
C THR A 112 8.03 -2.98 2.74
N ILE A 113 8.94 -2.17 3.31
CA ILE A 113 10.32 -2.60 3.60
C ILE A 113 10.34 -3.69 4.66
N ASP A 114 9.56 -3.54 5.73
CA ASP A 114 9.47 -4.54 6.81
C ASP A 114 8.88 -5.87 6.30
N THR A 115 7.93 -5.81 5.36
CA THR A 115 7.36 -7.00 4.71
C THR A 115 8.40 -7.73 3.86
N VAL A 116 9.26 -7.00 3.15
CA VAL A 116 10.38 -7.60 2.40
C VAL A 116 11.30 -8.37 3.34
N GLN A 117 11.66 -7.76 4.48
CA GLN A 117 12.51 -8.43 5.46
C GLN A 117 11.84 -9.68 6.04
N ALA A 118 10.56 -9.58 6.41
CA ALA A 118 9.80 -10.73 6.92
C ALA A 118 9.70 -11.88 5.90
N LEU A 119 9.56 -11.57 4.59
CA LEU A 119 9.57 -12.57 3.52
C LEU A 119 10.95 -13.25 3.40
N VAL A 120 12.04 -12.50 3.48
CA VAL A 120 13.41 -13.02 3.44
C VAL A 120 13.68 -13.92 4.63
N ASP A 121 13.18 -13.56 5.80
CA ASP A 121 13.33 -14.32 7.06
C ASP A 121 12.38 -15.53 7.12
N GLY A 122 11.43 -15.64 6.18
CA GLY A 122 10.40 -16.70 6.17
C GLY A 122 9.33 -16.52 7.26
N ASP A 123 9.22 -15.34 7.87
CA ASP A 123 8.22 -15.04 8.90
C ASP A 123 6.86 -14.67 8.27
N LEU A 124 6.14 -15.70 7.81
CA LEU A 124 4.82 -15.52 7.19
C LEU A 124 3.78 -14.99 8.16
N LYS A 125 3.93 -15.24 9.45
CA LYS A 125 3.03 -14.66 10.48
C LYS A 125 3.18 -13.14 10.49
N GLN A 126 4.40 -12.63 10.48
CA GLN A 126 4.66 -11.20 10.45
C GLN A 126 4.19 -10.57 9.13
N VAL A 127 4.38 -11.26 8.00
CA VAL A 127 3.82 -10.83 6.71
C VAL A 127 2.30 -10.69 6.79
N GLY A 128 1.61 -11.67 7.41
CA GLY A 128 0.17 -11.63 7.62
C GLY A 128 -0.28 -10.43 8.46
N LEU A 129 0.46 -10.09 9.53
CA LEU A 129 0.19 -8.91 10.34
C LEU A 129 0.35 -7.61 9.54
N TYR A 130 1.43 -7.48 8.77
CA TYR A 130 1.64 -6.31 7.91
C TYR A 130 0.57 -6.15 6.84
N MET A 131 0.09 -7.25 6.25
CA MET A 131 -1.04 -7.20 5.32
C MET A 131 -2.32 -6.70 5.99
N ALA A 132 -2.62 -7.18 7.20
CA ALA A 132 -3.79 -6.75 7.96
C ALA A 132 -3.73 -5.27 8.36
N GLU A 133 -2.55 -4.79 8.79
CA GLU A 133 -2.33 -3.37 9.10
C GLU A 133 -2.44 -2.49 7.85
N SER A 134 -1.92 -2.96 6.71
CA SER A 134 -2.05 -2.28 5.42
C SER A 134 -3.52 -2.13 5.02
N HIS A 135 -4.32 -3.21 5.16
CA HIS A 135 -5.75 -3.14 4.90
C HIS A 135 -6.47 -2.14 5.82
N ALA A 136 -6.17 -2.17 7.12
CA ALA A 136 -6.74 -1.20 8.07
C ALA A 136 -6.38 0.25 7.68
N SER A 137 -5.14 0.51 7.32
CA SER A 137 -4.68 1.83 6.87
C SER A 137 -5.34 2.27 5.55
N MET A 138 -5.54 1.35 4.60
CA MET A 138 -6.30 1.63 3.36
C MET A 138 -7.75 2.00 3.66
N ARG A 139 -8.39 1.36 4.64
CA ARG A 139 -9.77 1.63 5.03
C ARG A 139 -9.89 2.92 5.81
N ASP A 140 -9.09 3.10 6.87
CA ASP A 140 -9.30 4.12 7.90
C ASP A 140 -8.56 5.43 7.61
N ASP A 141 -7.39 5.34 6.95
CA ASP A 141 -6.54 6.49 6.64
C ASP A 141 -6.64 6.95 5.20
N PHE A 142 -6.63 6.02 4.25
CA PHE A 142 -6.68 6.37 2.84
C PHE A 142 -8.09 6.34 2.26
N GLU A 143 -9.01 5.64 2.91
CA GLU A 143 -10.45 5.54 2.57
C GLU A 143 -10.65 5.11 1.11
N ILE A 144 -9.96 4.02 0.70
CA ILE A 144 -10.02 3.48 -0.65
C ILE A 144 -10.63 2.07 -0.71
N THR A 145 -11.05 1.51 0.40
CA THR A 145 -11.78 0.25 0.43
C THR A 145 -13.28 0.48 0.22
N VAL A 146 -14.01 -0.61 0.04
CA VAL A 146 -15.47 -0.64 -0.01
C VAL A 146 -15.98 -1.73 0.92
N PRO A 147 -17.22 -1.66 1.43
CA PRO A 147 -17.74 -2.63 2.40
C PRO A 147 -17.63 -4.09 1.96
N GLU A 148 -17.75 -4.35 0.67
CA GLU A 148 -17.64 -5.69 0.10
C GLU A 148 -16.19 -6.23 0.22
N ILE A 149 -15.18 -5.39 0.00
CA ILE A 149 -13.77 -5.75 0.18
C ILE A 149 -13.49 -5.99 1.66
N ASP A 150 -13.95 -5.10 2.55
CA ASP A 150 -13.75 -5.24 4.00
C ASP A 150 -14.39 -6.54 4.53
N THR A 151 -15.57 -6.88 4.00
CA THR A 151 -16.26 -8.14 4.31
C THR A 151 -15.44 -9.35 3.83
N LEU A 152 -14.95 -9.33 2.58
CA LEU A 152 -14.13 -10.41 2.05
C LEU A 152 -12.85 -10.61 2.87
N VAL A 153 -12.15 -9.54 3.21
CA VAL A 153 -10.95 -9.59 4.06
C VAL A 153 -11.28 -10.22 5.41
N SER A 154 -12.39 -9.84 6.03
CA SER A 154 -12.84 -10.41 7.30
C SER A 154 -13.12 -11.92 7.20
N ILE A 155 -13.82 -12.35 6.15
CA ILE A 155 -14.12 -13.77 5.90
C ILE A 155 -12.83 -14.54 5.66
N ILE A 156 -11.96 -14.09 4.78
CA ILE A 156 -10.70 -14.77 4.46
C ILE A 156 -9.84 -14.89 5.73
N LYS A 157 -9.72 -13.82 6.50
CA LYS A 157 -8.98 -13.84 7.77
C LYS A 157 -9.51 -14.89 8.74
N SER A 158 -10.83 -15.06 8.81
CA SER A 158 -11.44 -16.08 9.67
C SER A 158 -11.16 -17.51 9.21
N VAL A 159 -10.92 -17.72 7.91
CA VAL A 159 -10.63 -19.04 7.32
C VAL A 159 -9.15 -19.41 7.41
N ILE A 160 -8.26 -18.48 7.04
CA ILE A 160 -6.81 -18.75 7.01
C ILE A 160 -6.14 -18.61 8.38
N GLY A 161 -6.79 -17.92 9.34
CA GLY A 161 -6.25 -17.70 10.68
C GLY A 161 -4.92 -16.93 10.66
N GLU A 162 -4.00 -17.37 11.53
CA GLU A 162 -2.66 -16.76 11.67
C GLU A 162 -1.62 -17.31 10.66
N GLN A 163 -2.01 -18.26 9.80
CA GLN A 163 -1.10 -18.94 8.87
C GLN A 163 -0.88 -18.18 7.56
N GLY A 164 -1.53 -17.05 7.39
CA GLY A 164 -1.41 -16.24 6.19
C GLY A 164 -1.88 -14.80 6.39
N GLY A 165 -1.83 -14.03 5.33
CA GLY A 165 -2.26 -12.64 5.31
C GLY A 165 -3.32 -12.38 4.24
N THR A 166 -4.13 -11.36 4.44
CA THR A 166 -5.10 -10.88 3.46
C THR A 166 -5.14 -9.35 3.45
N ARG A 167 -5.31 -8.83 2.23
CA ARG A 167 -5.32 -7.39 1.98
C ARG A 167 -6.33 -7.05 0.89
#